data_cb7bf7dba11591a4f8ed4e2a30c20747
#
_entry.id   cb7bf7dba11591a4f8ed4e2a30c20747
#
_cell.length_a   1.000
_cell.length_b   1.000
_cell.length_c   1.000
_cell.angle_alpha   90.00
_cell.angle_beta   90.00
_cell.angle_gamma   90.00
#
_symmetry.space_group_name_H-M   'P 1'
#
loop_
_entity.id
_entity.type
_entity.pdbx_description
1 polymer ?
#
loop_
_entity_poly.entity_id
_entity_poly.type
_entity_poly.pdbx_seq_one_letter_code
_entity_poly.pdbx_strand_id
1 'polypeptide(L)'
;MKAIVNTTLVLENSLVWDGVLLFDQDRIIACGPAEQTTVPPGATIIDAGGRYTAPGLIDIHNHGGHGRLFSEDPIHCCDHFLQHGQTTVLPTLYASLSYQELLDAIKLIHEASQQGSGRIIHGLYMEGPYMNADLGANQNSTQFRGPIEEHEYRGLVDTAGDFVRVWCIDPARAGIESFMQYAISVHPDVIFSLGHSLAEPQQCHDLKKYGIRNQTHHADSGSPKGPARGTLGAGPDEYALYDSDIYTELISDLRGIHVRPDRLRLVVKTKGVDRVILITDSSGSRAG
;
A
#
# COMPACT_ATOMS: atom_id res chain seq x y z
N MET A 1 20.77 -23.41 10.28
CA MET A 1 21.36 -22.14 9.83
C MET A 1 21.67 -22.23 8.33
N LYS A 2 21.45 -21.15 7.60
CA LYS A 2 21.78 -21.03 6.15
C LYS A 2 22.64 -19.80 5.94
N ALA A 3 23.48 -19.85 4.89
CA ALA A 3 24.36 -18.75 4.52
C ALA A 3 24.20 -18.45 3.05
N ILE A 4 23.86 -17.21 2.70
CA ILE A 4 23.99 -16.70 1.33
C ILE A 4 25.40 -16.11 1.22
N VAL A 5 26.15 -16.59 0.24
CA VAL A 5 27.54 -16.18 -0.01
C VAL A 5 27.73 -15.72 -1.44
N ASN A 6 28.92 -15.15 -1.77
CA ASN A 6 29.23 -14.66 -3.10
C ASN A 6 28.13 -13.71 -3.62
N THR A 7 27.80 -12.70 -2.82
CA THR A 7 26.71 -11.76 -3.07
C THR A 7 27.13 -10.31 -2.83
N THR A 8 26.48 -9.38 -3.49
CA THR A 8 26.50 -7.97 -3.09
C THR A 8 25.29 -7.69 -2.21
N LEU A 9 25.51 -7.40 -0.92
CA LEU A 9 24.42 -7.04 -0.01
C LEU A 9 23.98 -5.61 -0.27
N VAL A 10 22.66 -5.41 -0.36
CA VAL A 10 22.04 -4.10 -0.45
C VAL A 10 21.53 -3.74 0.95
N LEU A 11 22.20 -2.81 1.61
CA LEU A 11 21.83 -2.29 2.92
C LEU A 11 21.14 -0.92 2.76
N GLU A 12 20.60 -0.39 3.82
CA GLU A 12 19.86 0.88 3.83
C GLU A 12 20.62 2.04 3.14
N ASN A 13 21.91 2.19 3.45
CA ASN A 13 22.71 3.31 2.97
C ASN A 13 24.03 2.90 2.29
N SER A 14 24.20 1.59 1.98
CA SER A 14 25.45 1.10 1.42
C SER A 14 25.29 -0.22 0.67
N LEU A 15 26.28 -0.52 -0.18
CA LEU A 15 26.49 -1.84 -0.77
C LEU A 15 27.70 -2.51 -0.12
N VAL A 16 27.57 -3.79 0.22
CA VAL A 16 28.69 -4.59 0.70
C VAL A 16 29.02 -5.63 -0.37
N TRP A 17 30.15 -5.41 -1.05
CA TRP A 17 30.69 -6.33 -2.06
C TRP A 17 31.28 -7.55 -1.37
N ASP A 18 31.21 -8.72 -2.05
CA ASP A 18 31.62 -10.00 -1.46
C ASP A 18 31.03 -10.20 -0.06
N GLY A 19 29.71 -10.08 0.00
CA GLY A 19 28.95 -10.16 1.25
C GLY A 19 28.56 -11.57 1.63
N VAL A 20 28.25 -11.74 2.91
CA VAL A 20 27.63 -12.93 3.49
C VAL A 20 26.41 -12.52 4.31
N LEU A 21 25.31 -13.25 4.11
CA LEU A 21 24.12 -13.16 4.93
C LEU A 21 23.87 -14.50 5.62
N LEU A 22 23.89 -14.50 6.94
CA LEU A 22 23.55 -15.66 7.77
C LEU A 22 22.12 -15.53 8.29
N PHE A 23 21.32 -16.57 8.17
CA PHE A 23 19.98 -16.61 8.73
C PHE A 23 19.61 -17.99 9.26
N ASP A 24 18.73 -18.01 10.22
CA ASP A 24 18.18 -19.22 10.79
C ASP A 24 16.68 -19.06 10.95
N GLN A 25 15.92 -19.99 10.38
CA GLN A 25 14.46 -19.89 10.28
C GLN A 25 14.04 -18.54 9.68
N ASP A 26 13.46 -17.66 10.50
CA ASP A 26 12.88 -16.34 10.15
C ASP A 26 13.76 -15.15 10.59
N ARG A 27 15.00 -15.43 11.06
CA ARG A 27 15.88 -14.41 11.64
C ARG A 27 17.18 -14.27 10.87
N ILE A 28 17.55 -13.05 10.57
CA ILE A 28 18.90 -12.70 10.15
C ILE A 28 19.79 -12.72 11.40
N ILE A 29 20.84 -13.53 11.36
CA ILE A 29 21.80 -13.69 12.46
C ILE A 29 22.99 -12.76 12.30
N ALA A 30 23.49 -12.61 11.05
CA ALA A 30 24.57 -11.70 10.72
C ALA A 30 24.55 -11.35 9.24
N CYS A 31 25.02 -10.17 8.89
CA CYS A 31 25.31 -9.78 7.51
C CYS A 31 26.51 -8.84 7.48
N GLY A 32 27.35 -8.99 6.47
CA GLY A 32 28.54 -8.14 6.32
C GLY A 32 29.52 -8.69 5.28
N PRO A 33 30.72 -8.08 5.19
CA PRO A 33 31.78 -8.58 4.33
C PRO A 33 32.21 -10.02 4.66
N ALA A 34 32.53 -10.82 3.65
CA ALA A 34 32.93 -12.23 3.85
C ALA A 34 34.14 -12.38 4.78
N GLU A 35 35.08 -11.46 4.73
CA GLU A 35 36.27 -11.44 5.62
C GLU A 35 35.93 -11.22 7.10
N GLN A 36 34.75 -10.64 7.41
CA GLN A 36 34.31 -10.32 8.77
C GLN A 36 33.13 -11.17 9.25
N THR A 37 32.50 -11.93 8.36
CA THR A 37 31.30 -12.72 8.64
C THR A 37 31.58 -14.22 8.49
N THR A 38 31.97 -14.86 9.58
CA THR A 38 32.31 -16.28 9.59
C THR A 38 31.08 -17.15 9.39
N VAL A 39 31.10 -17.99 8.35
CA VAL A 39 30.07 -19.00 8.11
C VAL A 39 30.31 -20.19 9.03
N PRO A 40 29.36 -20.56 9.91
CA PRO A 40 29.52 -21.67 10.85
C PRO A 40 29.66 -23.01 10.11
N PRO A 41 30.48 -23.94 10.64
CA PRO A 41 30.53 -25.30 10.11
C PRO A 41 29.14 -25.97 10.11
N GLY A 42 28.78 -26.61 9.01
CA GLY A 42 27.48 -27.27 8.84
C GLY A 42 26.33 -26.35 8.40
N ALA A 43 26.55 -25.07 8.17
CA ALA A 43 25.56 -24.22 7.54
C ALA A 43 25.29 -24.65 6.09
N THR A 44 24.03 -24.61 5.68
CA THR A 44 23.64 -24.80 4.28
C THR A 44 24.05 -23.58 3.46
N ILE A 45 24.91 -23.78 2.46
CA ILE A 45 25.41 -22.70 1.62
C ILE A 45 24.47 -22.48 0.43
N ILE A 46 24.14 -21.21 0.21
CA ILE A 46 23.42 -20.69 -0.96
C ILE A 46 24.39 -19.77 -1.68
N ASP A 47 24.95 -20.20 -2.80
CA ASP A 47 25.81 -19.36 -3.63
C ASP A 47 24.94 -18.43 -4.49
N ALA A 48 25.04 -17.14 -4.27
CA ALA A 48 24.33 -16.15 -5.05
C ALA A 48 24.93 -15.91 -6.44
N GLY A 49 26.12 -16.45 -6.73
CA GLY A 49 26.77 -16.31 -8.03
C GLY A 49 27.06 -14.86 -8.42
N GLY A 50 27.44 -14.03 -7.47
CA GLY A 50 27.72 -12.60 -7.67
C GLY A 50 26.48 -11.71 -7.77
N ARG A 51 25.26 -12.25 -7.55
CA ARG A 51 24.01 -11.47 -7.58
C ARG A 51 23.84 -10.64 -6.33
N TYR A 52 22.88 -9.70 -6.39
CA TYR A 52 22.49 -8.90 -5.23
C TYR A 52 21.60 -9.70 -4.27
N THR A 53 21.80 -9.47 -2.98
CA THR A 53 20.89 -9.88 -1.91
C THR A 53 20.36 -8.61 -1.24
N ALA A 54 19.06 -8.43 -1.27
CA ALA A 54 18.37 -7.27 -0.74
C ALA A 54 17.18 -7.69 0.13
N PRO A 55 16.63 -6.81 0.98
CA PRO A 55 15.29 -7.01 1.54
C PRO A 55 14.28 -7.24 0.42
N GLY A 56 13.27 -8.07 0.68
CA GLY A 56 12.16 -8.23 -0.25
C GLY A 56 11.38 -6.92 -0.41
N LEU A 57 10.75 -6.75 -1.57
CA LEU A 57 9.94 -5.57 -1.85
C LEU A 57 8.65 -5.62 -1.03
N ILE A 58 8.18 -4.44 -0.63
CA ILE A 58 6.91 -4.24 0.06
C ILE A 58 5.99 -3.46 -0.87
N ASP A 59 4.79 -3.98 -1.09
CA ASP A 59 3.77 -3.34 -1.89
C ASP A 59 2.48 -3.19 -1.08
N ILE A 60 2.17 -1.97 -0.70
CA ILE A 60 1.03 -1.70 0.18
C ILE A 60 -0.27 -1.39 -0.56
N HIS A 61 -0.24 -1.29 -1.90
CA HIS A 61 -1.42 -0.98 -2.69
C HIS A 61 -1.41 -1.77 -3.99
N ASN A 62 -2.21 -2.84 -4.04
CA ASN A 62 -2.32 -3.72 -5.20
C ASN A 62 -3.62 -4.53 -5.13
N HIS A 63 -4.35 -4.62 -6.23
CA HIS A 63 -5.64 -5.31 -6.31
C HIS A 63 -5.53 -6.77 -6.74
N GLY A 64 -4.41 -7.13 -7.34
CA GLY A 64 -4.18 -8.48 -7.83
C GLY A 64 -3.10 -8.54 -8.90
N GLY A 65 -2.95 -9.69 -9.51
CA GLY A 65 -1.94 -9.92 -10.55
C GLY A 65 -2.20 -11.19 -11.34
N HIS A 66 -1.59 -11.27 -12.51
CA HIS A 66 -1.62 -12.45 -13.38
C HIS A 66 -3.04 -12.97 -13.69
N GLY A 67 -3.98 -12.05 -13.91
CA GLY A 67 -5.35 -12.37 -14.34
C GLY A 67 -6.33 -12.68 -13.21
N ARG A 68 -5.98 -12.39 -11.97
CA ARG A 68 -6.83 -12.58 -10.78
C ARG A 68 -6.77 -11.40 -9.84
N LEU A 69 -7.88 -11.15 -9.15
CA LEU A 69 -7.94 -10.22 -8.03
C LEU A 69 -7.71 -10.95 -6.70
N PHE A 70 -7.24 -10.24 -5.69
CA PHE A 70 -7.14 -10.79 -4.34
C PHE A 70 -8.50 -11.19 -3.76
N SER A 71 -9.57 -10.51 -4.15
CA SER A 71 -10.95 -10.89 -3.78
C SER A 71 -11.44 -12.19 -4.43
N GLU A 72 -10.70 -12.75 -5.41
CA GLU A 72 -11.04 -13.98 -6.13
C GLU A 72 -10.13 -15.13 -5.73
N ASP A 73 -8.82 -14.93 -5.80
CA ASP A 73 -7.80 -15.95 -5.53
C ASP A 73 -6.52 -15.33 -4.92
N PRO A 74 -6.52 -15.09 -3.59
CA PRO A 74 -5.38 -14.45 -2.94
C PRO A 74 -4.09 -15.28 -2.97
N ILE A 75 -4.16 -16.61 -2.98
CA ILE A 75 -2.96 -17.45 -3.04
C ILE A 75 -2.29 -17.36 -4.41
N HIS A 76 -3.07 -17.39 -5.48
CA HIS A 76 -2.55 -17.20 -6.84
C HIS A 76 -1.86 -15.84 -7.00
N CYS A 77 -2.47 -14.78 -6.46
CA CYS A 77 -1.86 -13.44 -6.46
C CYS A 77 -0.53 -13.44 -5.67
N CYS A 78 -0.51 -14.02 -4.47
CA CYS A 78 0.71 -14.12 -3.67
C CYS A 78 1.84 -14.87 -4.36
N ASP A 79 1.55 -15.98 -5.04
CA ASP A 79 2.54 -16.73 -5.83
C ASP A 79 3.15 -15.85 -6.93
N HIS A 80 2.32 -15.06 -7.60
CA HIS A 80 2.78 -14.10 -8.61
C HIS A 80 3.68 -13.01 -7.99
N PHE A 81 3.26 -12.39 -6.90
CA PHE A 81 4.05 -11.34 -6.25
C PHE A 81 5.40 -11.84 -5.74
N LEU A 82 5.44 -13.04 -5.13
CA LEU A 82 6.68 -13.67 -4.69
C LEU A 82 7.67 -13.91 -5.83
N GLN A 83 7.20 -14.35 -7.02
CA GLN A 83 8.03 -14.53 -8.20
C GLN A 83 8.69 -13.23 -8.68
N HIS A 84 8.12 -12.08 -8.31
CA HIS A 84 8.62 -10.74 -8.64
C HIS A 84 9.36 -10.06 -7.48
N GLY A 85 9.62 -10.80 -6.38
CA GLY A 85 10.42 -10.32 -5.25
C GLY A 85 9.65 -9.51 -4.21
N GLN A 86 8.33 -9.40 -4.31
CA GLN A 86 7.51 -8.85 -3.22
C GLN A 86 7.36 -9.91 -2.14
N THR A 87 7.81 -9.60 -0.93
CA THR A 87 7.73 -10.49 0.24
C THR A 87 6.75 -10.01 1.29
N THR A 88 6.17 -8.83 1.08
CA THR A 88 5.13 -8.26 1.91
C THR A 88 4.15 -7.50 1.02
N VAL A 89 2.86 -7.81 1.18
CA VAL A 89 1.79 -7.13 0.44
C VAL A 89 0.65 -6.74 1.37
N LEU A 90 -0.02 -5.64 1.06
CA LEU A 90 -1.36 -5.32 1.55
C LEU A 90 -2.33 -5.41 0.36
N PRO A 91 -3.01 -6.56 0.18
CA PRO A 91 -4.07 -6.66 -0.81
C PRO A 91 -5.06 -5.52 -0.69
N THR A 92 -5.50 -4.98 -1.84
CA THR A 92 -6.39 -3.81 -1.87
C THR A 92 -7.75 -4.20 -2.43
N LEU A 93 -8.82 -3.82 -1.73
CA LEU A 93 -10.20 -4.07 -2.16
C LEU A 93 -10.79 -2.81 -2.81
N TYR A 94 -11.40 -3.00 -3.98
CA TYR A 94 -12.07 -1.92 -4.72
C TYR A 94 -13.39 -1.49 -4.08
N ALA A 95 -13.71 -0.21 -4.17
CA ALA A 95 -15.02 0.34 -3.82
C ALA A 95 -16.17 -0.10 -4.75
N SER A 96 -15.88 -0.82 -5.85
CA SER A 96 -16.89 -1.39 -6.75
C SER A 96 -17.53 -2.67 -6.20
N LEU A 97 -16.90 -3.32 -5.23
CA LEU A 97 -17.47 -4.47 -4.54
C LEU A 97 -18.71 -4.05 -3.74
N SER A 98 -19.72 -4.89 -3.74
CA SER A 98 -20.88 -4.72 -2.86
C SER A 98 -20.49 -4.89 -1.39
N TYR A 99 -21.36 -4.45 -0.50
CA TYR A 99 -21.14 -4.60 0.94
C TYR A 99 -20.85 -6.06 1.33
N GLN A 100 -21.64 -7.02 0.83
CA GLN A 100 -21.43 -8.43 1.13
C GLN A 100 -20.12 -8.97 0.54
N GLU A 101 -19.78 -8.58 -0.70
CA GLU A 101 -18.53 -8.98 -1.34
C GLU A 101 -17.32 -8.44 -0.58
N LEU A 102 -17.38 -7.23 -0.02
CA LEU A 102 -16.32 -6.69 0.85
C LEU A 102 -16.13 -7.55 2.10
N LEU A 103 -17.24 -7.91 2.80
CA LEU A 103 -17.17 -8.75 3.99
C LEU A 103 -16.57 -10.13 3.68
N ASP A 104 -16.98 -10.73 2.55
CA ASP A 104 -16.51 -12.06 2.15
C ASP A 104 -15.03 -12.00 1.70
N ALA A 105 -14.63 -10.97 0.97
CA ALA A 105 -13.25 -10.79 0.55
C ALA A 105 -12.29 -10.55 1.74
N ILE A 106 -12.69 -9.77 2.75
CA ILE A 106 -11.91 -9.57 3.98
C ILE A 106 -11.61 -10.93 4.64
N LYS A 107 -12.62 -11.77 4.79
CA LYS A 107 -12.47 -13.11 5.40
C LYS A 107 -11.59 -14.02 4.55
N LEU A 108 -11.84 -14.08 3.24
CA LEU A 108 -11.07 -14.88 2.29
C LEU A 108 -9.58 -14.55 2.35
N ILE A 109 -9.24 -13.27 2.30
CA ILE A 109 -7.85 -12.81 2.31
C ILE A 109 -7.21 -13.05 3.69
N HIS A 110 -7.96 -12.85 4.77
CA HIS A 110 -7.48 -13.15 6.11
C HIS A 110 -7.17 -14.64 6.28
N GLU A 111 -8.04 -15.54 5.83
CA GLU A 111 -7.79 -16.98 5.84
C GLU A 111 -6.57 -17.35 5.01
N ALA A 112 -6.43 -16.77 3.81
CA ALA A 112 -5.28 -17.01 2.95
C ALA A 112 -3.97 -16.56 3.59
N SER A 113 -3.95 -15.48 4.37
CA SER A 113 -2.74 -14.96 5.04
C SER A 113 -2.10 -15.96 6.02
N GLN A 114 -2.85 -16.97 6.45
CA GLN A 114 -2.39 -17.96 7.44
C GLN A 114 -1.63 -19.13 6.82
N GLN A 115 -1.59 -19.26 5.50
CA GLN A 115 -1.06 -20.46 4.84
C GLN A 115 -0.25 -20.17 3.57
N GLY A 116 0.68 -21.07 3.25
CA GLY A 116 1.42 -21.07 1.99
C GLY A 116 2.10 -19.76 1.66
N SER A 117 1.98 -19.35 0.41
CA SER A 117 2.43 -18.06 -0.10
C SER A 117 1.62 -16.88 0.43
N GLY A 118 0.40 -17.11 0.90
CA GLY A 118 -0.43 -16.07 1.52
C GLY A 118 0.19 -15.44 2.76
N ARG A 119 1.20 -16.05 3.37
CA ARG A 119 1.94 -15.49 4.52
C ARG A 119 2.66 -14.18 4.22
N ILE A 120 2.78 -13.77 2.96
CA ILE A 120 3.28 -12.44 2.60
C ILE A 120 2.22 -11.34 2.80
N ILE A 121 0.96 -11.71 3.05
CA ILE A 121 -0.12 -10.78 3.36
C ILE A 121 0.00 -10.34 4.82
N HIS A 122 0.32 -9.06 5.04
CA HIS A 122 0.50 -8.48 6.38
C HIS A 122 -0.65 -7.58 6.83
N GLY A 123 -1.78 -7.68 6.18
CA GLY A 123 -3.00 -6.94 6.42
C GLY A 123 -3.69 -6.59 5.11
N LEU A 124 -4.64 -5.69 5.17
CA LEU A 124 -5.49 -5.30 4.06
C LEU A 124 -5.47 -3.78 3.90
N TYR A 125 -5.56 -3.32 2.66
CA TYR A 125 -5.81 -1.94 2.29
C TYR A 125 -7.24 -1.85 1.74
N MET A 126 -8.06 -0.96 2.27
CA MET A 126 -9.40 -0.71 1.76
C MET A 126 -9.35 0.55 0.90
N GLU A 127 -9.41 0.40 -0.42
CA GLU A 127 -9.59 1.53 -1.32
C GLU A 127 -11.08 1.89 -1.39
N GLY A 128 -11.52 2.57 -0.36
CA GLY A 128 -12.91 2.87 -0.07
C GLY A 128 -13.46 2.01 1.07
N PRO A 129 -14.81 1.91 1.19
CA PRO A 129 -15.83 2.43 0.27
C PRO A 129 -16.14 3.94 0.39
N TYR A 130 -15.61 4.63 1.39
CA TYR A 130 -16.01 6.00 1.74
C TYR A 130 -15.18 7.08 1.04
N MET A 131 -14.98 6.90 -0.26
CA MET A 131 -14.33 7.85 -1.17
C MET A 131 -15.38 8.69 -1.93
N ASN A 132 -14.93 9.61 -2.76
CA ASN A 132 -15.79 10.33 -3.69
C ASN A 132 -16.17 9.39 -4.85
N ALA A 133 -17.47 9.11 -4.95
CA ALA A 133 -18.00 8.15 -5.92
C ALA A 133 -17.93 8.65 -7.40
N ASP A 134 -17.58 9.91 -7.63
CA ASP A 134 -17.49 10.50 -8.97
C ASP A 134 -16.05 10.53 -9.50
N LEU A 135 -15.10 9.97 -8.75
CA LEU A 135 -13.69 9.94 -9.11
C LEU A 135 -13.16 8.51 -9.31
N GLY A 136 -12.12 8.40 -10.13
CA GLY A 136 -11.41 7.14 -10.36
C GLY A 136 -12.10 6.18 -11.33
N ALA A 137 -11.51 5.01 -11.49
CA ALA A 137 -11.97 3.98 -12.42
C ALA A 137 -13.34 3.39 -12.06
N ASN A 138 -13.73 3.48 -10.77
CA ASN A 138 -14.96 2.88 -10.24
C ASN A 138 -16.14 3.86 -10.14
N GLN A 139 -16.04 5.05 -10.73
CA GLN A 139 -17.03 6.12 -10.58
C GLN A 139 -18.49 5.73 -10.88
N ASN A 140 -18.70 4.75 -11.73
CA ASN A 140 -20.05 4.31 -12.13
C ASN A 140 -20.47 2.98 -11.44
N SER A 141 -19.60 2.34 -10.70
CA SER A 141 -19.81 0.98 -10.17
C SER A 141 -20.02 0.92 -8.66
N THR A 142 -19.57 1.93 -7.90
CA THR A 142 -19.73 1.89 -6.43
C THR A 142 -21.18 2.10 -5.98
N GLN A 143 -21.57 1.32 -4.98
CA GLN A 143 -22.87 1.42 -4.30
C GLN A 143 -22.86 2.46 -3.16
N PHE A 144 -21.69 2.89 -2.70
CA PHE A 144 -21.51 3.72 -1.51
C PHE A 144 -21.58 5.23 -1.83
N ARG A 145 -22.66 5.66 -2.50
CA ARG A 145 -22.86 7.06 -2.92
C ARG A 145 -23.62 7.91 -1.92
N GLY A 146 -24.41 7.28 -1.07
CA GLY A 146 -25.23 7.92 -0.04
C GLY A 146 -24.42 8.46 1.16
N PRO A 147 -25.10 8.99 2.18
CA PRO A 147 -24.49 9.26 3.47
C PRO A 147 -23.85 8.00 4.04
N ILE A 148 -22.79 8.18 4.84
CA ILE A 148 -22.15 7.08 5.53
C ILE A 148 -23.01 6.64 6.70
N GLU A 149 -23.57 5.43 6.62
CA GLU A 149 -24.50 4.91 7.61
C GLU A 149 -23.77 4.11 8.71
N GLU A 150 -24.14 4.36 9.96
CA GLU A 150 -23.47 3.74 11.11
C GLU A 150 -23.52 2.20 11.08
N HIS A 151 -24.66 1.63 10.73
CA HIS A 151 -24.82 0.18 10.68
C HIS A 151 -23.94 -0.47 9.61
N GLU A 152 -23.66 0.26 8.53
CA GLU A 152 -22.84 -0.18 7.42
C GLU A 152 -21.34 -0.17 7.79
N TYR A 153 -20.82 0.95 8.29
CA TYR A 153 -19.40 1.00 8.65
C TYR A 153 -19.06 0.13 9.86
N ARG A 154 -19.98 -0.02 10.83
CA ARG A 154 -19.74 -0.94 11.96
C ARG A 154 -19.51 -2.36 11.49
N GLY A 155 -20.38 -2.89 10.62
CA GLY A 155 -20.21 -4.24 10.12
C GLY A 155 -18.92 -4.47 9.35
N LEU A 156 -18.48 -3.50 8.55
CA LEU A 156 -17.20 -3.57 7.85
C LEU A 156 -16.02 -3.52 8.83
N VAL A 157 -16.01 -2.56 9.75
CA VAL A 157 -14.92 -2.39 10.71
C VAL A 157 -14.81 -3.57 11.66
N ASP A 158 -15.94 -4.08 12.17
CA ASP A 158 -15.95 -5.25 13.06
C ASP A 158 -15.45 -6.51 12.35
N THR A 159 -15.79 -6.69 11.06
CA THR A 159 -15.27 -7.81 10.26
C THR A 159 -13.78 -7.65 9.95
N ALA A 160 -13.35 -6.42 9.71
CA ALA A 160 -11.95 -6.08 9.42
C ALA A 160 -11.04 -6.28 10.65
N GLY A 161 -11.51 -5.93 11.83
CA GLY A 161 -10.73 -5.96 13.05
C GLY A 161 -9.42 -5.18 12.91
N ASP A 162 -8.32 -5.77 13.38
CA ASP A 162 -6.97 -5.23 13.21
C ASP A 162 -6.29 -5.68 11.91
N PHE A 163 -6.97 -6.47 11.08
CA PHE A 163 -6.42 -6.95 9.83
C PHE A 163 -6.37 -5.87 8.74
N VAL A 164 -7.35 -4.94 8.71
CA VAL A 164 -7.27 -3.77 7.83
C VAL A 164 -6.32 -2.73 8.43
N ARG A 165 -5.23 -2.47 7.70
CA ARG A 165 -4.18 -1.53 8.09
C ARG A 165 -4.42 -0.12 7.58
N VAL A 166 -5.04 0.00 6.42
CA VAL A 166 -5.24 1.30 5.75
C VAL A 166 -6.66 1.40 5.21
N TRP A 167 -7.32 2.54 5.45
CA TRP A 167 -8.57 2.94 4.82
C TRP A 167 -8.36 4.17 3.96
N CYS A 168 -8.61 4.06 2.66
CA CYS A 168 -8.68 5.21 1.77
C CYS A 168 -10.01 5.93 1.95
N ILE A 169 -9.96 7.23 2.16
CA ILE A 169 -11.12 8.05 2.50
C ILE A 169 -11.16 9.37 1.71
N ASP A 170 -12.37 9.91 1.56
CA ASP A 170 -12.60 11.30 1.17
C ASP A 170 -13.01 12.13 2.39
N PRO A 171 -12.16 13.06 2.88
CA PRO A 171 -12.50 13.94 4.01
C PRO A 171 -13.73 14.81 3.81
N ALA A 172 -14.17 15.01 2.56
CA ALA A 172 -15.37 15.80 2.27
C ALA A 172 -16.68 15.00 2.46
N ARG A 173 -16.63 13.68 2.69
CA ARG A 173 -17.81 12.84 2.85
C ARG A 173 -18.51 13.12 4.19
N ALA A 174 -19.81 13.39 4.15
CA ALA A 174 -20.63 13.53 5.36
C ALA A 174 -20.64 12.20 6.16
N GLY A 175 -20.35 12.27 7.45
CA GLY A 175 -20.27 11.08 8.33
C GLY A 175 -18.89 10.44 8.41
N ILE A 176 -17.91 10.90 7.65
CA ILE A 176 -16.56 10.31 7.62
C ILE A 176 -15.86 10.35 8.98
N GLU A 177 -16.06 11.43 9.76
CA GLU A 177 -15.45 11.55 11.08
C GLU A 177 -15.96 10.48 12.05
N SER A 178 -17.26 10.17 12.05
CA SER A 178 -17.84 9.11 12.88
C SER A 178 -17.30 7.74 12.51
N PHE A 179 -17.14 7.46 11.21
CA PHE A 179 -16.49 6.24 10.73
C PHE A 179 -15.05 6.14 11.24
N MET A 180 -14.25 7.20 11.08
CA MET A 180 -12.85 7.22 11.52
C MET A 180 -12.72 6.98 13.03
N GLN A 181 -13.55 7.64 13.83
CA GLN A 181 -13.58 7.44 15.29
C GLN A 181 -13.91 5.99 15.66
N TYR A 182 -14.87 5.38 14.98
CA TYR A 182 -15.21 4.00 15.22
C TYR A 182 -14.09 3.04 14.81
N ALA A 183 -13.50 3.24 13.65
CA ALA A 183 -12.38 2.42 13.18
C ALA A 183 -11.19 2.45 14.16
N ILE A 184 -10.84 3.63 14.68
CA ILE A 184 -9.81 3.79 15.71
C ILE A 184 -10.18 3.07 17.02
N SER A 185 -11.45 3.08 17.39
CA SER A 185 -11.89 2.40 18.61
C SER A 185 -11.72 0.87 18.56
N VAL A 186 -11.77 0.29 17.35
CA VAL A 186 -11.54 -1.14 17.11
C VAL A 186 -10.06 -1.44 16.85
N HIS A 187 -9.40 -0.60 16.05
CA HIS A 187 -7.98 -0.75 15.70
C HIS A 187 -7.26 0.60 15.89
N PRO A 188 -6.64 0.85 17.08
CA PRO A 188 -6.01 2.14 17.38
C PRO A 188 -4.86 2.54 16.44
N ASP A 189 -4.18 1.57 15.82
CA ASP A 189 -3.04 1.79 14.93
C ASP A 189 -3.45 1.85 13.44
N VAL A 190 -4.75 1.91 13.14
CA VAL A 190 -5.24 2.02 11.77
C VAL A 190 -4.80 3.33 11.13
N ILE A 191 -4.43 3.26 9.86
CA ILE A 191 -4.01 4.44 9.08
C ILE A 191 -5.15 4.84 8.13
N PHE A 192 -5.39 6.14 8.03
CA PHE A 192 -6.24 6.69 6.99
C PHE A 192 -5.38 7.31 5.88
N SER A 193 -5.79 7.04 4.64
CA SER A 193 -5.15 7.53 3.44
C SER A 193 -6.11 8.44 2.67
N LEU A 194 -5.61 9.57 2.21
CA LEU A 194 -6.37 10.48 1.35
C LEU A 194 -6.39 9.94 -0.07
N GLY A 195 -7.55 9.75 -0.66
CA GLY A 195 -7.64 9.31 -2.06
C GLY A 195 -9.03 9.48 -2.64
N HIS A 196 -9.11 9.56 -3.97
CA HIS A 196 -10.35 9.77 -4.70
C HIS A 196 -11.21 10.86 -4.07
N SER A 197 -10.64 12.03 -3.85
CA SER A 197 -11.24 13.08 -3.03
C SER A 197 -11.13 14.45 -3.70
N LEU A 198 -12.16 15.27 -3.52
CA LEU A 198 -12.19 16.69 -3.85
C LEU A 198 -12.16 17.56 -2.59
N ALA A 199 -11.74 17.01 -1.46
CA ALA A 199 -11.66 17.75 -0.20
C ALA A 199 -10.71 18.95 -0.31
N GLU A 200 -11.09 20.03 0.33
CA GLU A 200 -10.20 21.17 0.52
C GLU A 200 -9.08 20.82 1.53
N PRO A 201 -7.90 21.43 1.41
CA PRO A 201 -6.79 21.18 2.35
C PRO A 201 -7.16 21.31 3.81
N GLN A 202 -8.07 22.24 4.15
CA GLN A 202 -8.54 22.43 5.51
C GLN A 202 -9.31 21.20 6.04
N GLN A 203 -10.14 20.58 5.21
CA GLN A 203 -10.86 19.36 5.59
C GLN A 203 -9.88 18.19 5.84
N CYS A 204 -8.85 18.08 5.04
CA CYS A 204 -7.77 17.10 5.27
C CYS A 204 -7.06 17.36 6.61
N HIS A 205 -6.73 18.63 6.87
CA HIS A 205 -6.07 19.06 8.11
C HIS A 205 -6.90 18.76 9.35
N ASP A 206 -8.19 19.09 9.33
CA ASP A 206 -9.09 18.94 10.47
C ASP A 206 -9.23 17.47 10.91
N LEU A 207 -9.16 16.53 9.95
CA LEU A 207 -9.26 15.10 10.22
C LEU A 207 -7.90 14.43 10.44
N LYS A 208 -6.77 15.11 10.24
CA LYS A 208 -5.41 14.54 10.45
C LYS A 208 -5.23 13.99 11.86
N LYS A 209 -5.85 14.60 12.87
CA LYS A 209 -5.85 14.14 14.27
C LYS A 209 -6.31 12.69 14.46
N TYR A 210 -7.08 12.15 13.50
CA TYR A 210 -7.58 10.78 13.51
C TYR A 210 -6.66 9.78 12.79
N GLY A 211 -5.43 10.16 12.45
CA GLY A 211 -4.46 9.21 11.90
C GLY A 211 -4.37 9.20 10.37
N ILE A 212 -4.70 10.33 9.72
CA ILE A 212 -4.33 10.50 8.31
C ILE A 212 -2.80 10.58 8.23
N ARG A 213 -2.17 9.59 7.57
CA ARG A 213 -0.72 9.45 7.46
C ARG A 213 -0.24 9.25 6.03
N ASN A 214 -1.15 8.99 5.11
CA ASN A 214 -0.83 8.57 3.76
C ASN A 214 -1.71 9.28 2.74
N GLN A 215 -1.23 9.35 1.51
CA GLN A 215 -2.03 9.71 0.36
C GLN A 215 -1.95 8.60 -0.69
N THR A 216 -3.08 8.09 -1.06
CA THR A 216 -3.31 7.05 -2.05
C THR A 216 -2.91 7.55 -3.43
N HIS A 217 -2.10 6.77 -4.17
CA HIS A 217 -1.66 6.98 -5.56
C HIS A 217 -1.67 8.46 -6.01
N HIS A 218 -0.78 9.24 -5.42
CA HIS A 218 -0.66 10.69 -5.63
C HIS A 218 -0.67 11.08 -7.10
N ALA A 219 -1.44 12.11 -7.41
CA ALA A 219 -1.63 12.67 -8.74
C ALA A 219 -2.38 11.74 -9.72
N ASP A 220 -3.03 10.71 -9.18
CA ASP A 220 -4.02 9.91 -9.87
C ASP A 220 -5.36 9.97 -9.12
N SER A 221 -6.44 10.40 -9.79
CA SER A 221 -7.78 10.58 -9.21
C SER A 221 -7.84 11.49 -7.96
N GLY A 222 -7.09 12.59 -7.98
CA GLY A 222 -6.88 13.48 -6.83
C GLY A 222 -7.47 14.87 -6.96
N SER A 223 -6.65 15.88 -7.04
CA SER A 223 -6.96 17.27 -6.76
C SER A 223 -8.08 17.92 -7.58
N PRO A 224 -8.93 18.75 -6.95
CA PRO A 224 -9.97 19.49 -7.63
C PRO A 224 -9.39 20.49 -8.61
N LYS A 225 -10.15 20.76 -9.68
CA LYS A 225 -9.89 21.92 -10.53
C LYS A 225 -10.14 23.19 -9.73
N GLY A 226 -9.26 24.16 -9.83
CA GLY A 226 -9.42 25.45 -9.20
C GLY A 226 -10.70 26.17 -9.65
N PRO A 227 -11.08 27.21 -8.92
CA PRO A 227 -12.18 28.06 -9.31
C PRO A 227 -11.92 28.66 -10.69
N ALA A 228 -12.99 29.08 -11.35
CA ALA A 228 -12.94 29.61 -12.71
C ALA A 228 -11.81 30.64 -12.95
N ARG A 229 -11.40 30.85 -14.21
CA ARG A 229 -10.43 31.89 -14.66
C ARG A 229 -8.94 31.57 -14.46
N GLY A 230 -8.55 30.30 -14.57
CA GLY A 230 -7.14 29.92 -14.62
C GLY A 230 -6.42 29.86 -13.25
N THR A 231 -7.15 30.05 -12.15
CA THR A 231 -6.61 29.77 -10.83
C THR A 231 -6.53 28.28 -10.60
N LEU A 232 -5.38 27.78 -10.19
CA LEU A 232 -5.24 26.41 -9.73
C LEU A 232 -5.89 26.27 -8.36
N GLY A 233 -6.67 25.21 -8.18
CA GLY A 233 -7.14 24.77 -6.87
C GLY A 233 -6.05 24.05 -6.10
N ALA A 234 -6.34 23.79 -4.85
CA ALA A 234 -5.57 22.89 -4.02
C ALA A 234 -6.52 21.84 -3.42
N GLY A 235 -6.04 20.63 -3.31
CA GLY A 235 -6.81 19.51 -2.79
C GLY A 235 -5.93 18.57 -1.97
N PRO A 236 -6.33 17.31 -1.85
CA PRO A 236 -5.56 16.31 -1.11
C PRO A 236 -4.13 16.14 -1.62
N ASP A 237 -3.91 16.25 -2.94
CA ASP A 237 -2.57 16.14 -3.54
C ASP A 237 -1.64 17.25 -3.03
N GLU A 238 -2.08 18.51 -3.12
CA GLU A 238 -1.28 19.65 -2.65
C GLU A 238 -1.13 19.59 -1.14
N TYR A 239 -2.19 19.23 -0.40
CA TYR A 239 -2.11 19.05 1.05
C TYR A 239 -1.03 18.04 1.42
N ALA A 240 -1.05 16.86 0.82
CA ALA A 240 -0.05 15.82 1.08
C ALA A 240 1.37 16.26 0.72
N LEU A 241 1.55 17.09 -0.33
CA LEU A 241 2.88 17.58 -0.71
C LEU A 241 3.49 18.50 0.34
N TYR A 242 2.73 19.46 0.89
CA TYR A 242 3.30 20.40 1.85
C TYR A 242 3.27 19.93 3.30
N ASP A 243 2.42 18.93 3.65
CA ASP A 243 2.42 18.34 4.98
C ASP A 243 3.53 17.29 5.11
N SER A 244 4.54 17.58 5.92
CA SER A 244 5.73 16.74 6.07
C SER A 244 5.47 15.37 6.72
N ASP A 245 4.36 15.20 7.43
CA ASP A 245 4.06 13.96 8.15
C ASP A 245 3.33 12.92 7.27
N ILE A 246 2.78 13.34 6.13
CA ILE A 246 2.03 12.48 5.23
C ILE A 246 2.97 11.79 4.25
N TYR A 247 2.87 10.48 4.15
CA TYR A 247 3.50 9.70 3.10
C TYR A 247 2.71 9.83 1.79
N THR A 248 3.38 9.65 0.68
CA THR A 248 2.79 9.80 -0.65
C THR A 248 3.06 8.55 -1.47
N GLU A 249 2.02 7.84 -1.83
CA GLU A 249 2.13 6.69 -2.75
C GLU A 249 2.34 7.19 -4.18
N LEU A 250 3.21 6.49 -4.93
CA LEU A 250 3.45 6.77 -6.34
C LEU A 250 3.38 5.48 -7.16
N ILE A 251 2.55 5.50 -8.19
CA ILE A 251 2.56 4.50 -9.25
C ILE A 251 3.65 4.91 -10.25
N SER A 252 4.76 4.16 -10.26
CA SER A 252 5.89 4.46 -11.14
C SER A 252 5.91 3.52 -12.35
N ASP A 253 4.88 3.58 -13.17
CA ASP A 253 4.81 2.77 -14.38
C ASP A 253 5.80 3.27 -15.46
N LEU A 254 6.23 2.33 -16.33
CA LEU A 254 7.25 2.59 -17.35
C LEU A 254 6.85 3.66 -18.39
N ARG A 255 5.57 3.91 -18.57
CA ARG A 255 5.04 4.82 -19.59
C ARG A 255 4.57 6.16 -19.01
N GLY A 256 4.55 6.31 -17.68
CA GLY A 256 4.00 7.49 -17.01
C GLY A 256 2.51 7.71 -17.34
N ILE A 257 1.75 6.60 -17.37
CA ILE A 257 0.31 6.62 -17.68
C ILE A 257 -0.46 7.23 -16.51
N HIS A 258 -0.21 6.71 -15.29
CA HIS A 258 -0.88 7.17 -14.08
C HIS A 258 -0.24 8.46 -13.55
N VAL A 259 1.09 8.49 -13.45
CA VAL A 259 1.79 9.68 -12.98
C VAL A 259 2.88 10.09 -13.96
N ARG A 260 2.75 11.28 -14.53
CA ARG A 260 3.74 11.80 -15.49
C ARG A 260 5.11 12.00 -14.83
N PRO A 261 6.21 11.77 -15.58
CA PRO A 261 7.57 11.87 -15.03
C PRO A 261 7.88 13.21 -14.34
N ASP A 262 7.33 14.32 -14.86
CA ASP A 262 7.54 15.63 -14.24
C ASP A 262 6.84 15.76 -12.88
N ARG A 263 5.69 15.13 -12.72
CA ARG A 263 5.00 15.06 -11.41
C ARG A 263 5.79 14.20 -10.44
N LEU A 264 6.30 13.03 -10.86
CA LEU A 264 7.18 12.20 -10.03
C LEU A 264 8.38 12.98 -9.52
N ARG A 265 9.07 13.74 -10.40
CA ARG A 265 10.21 14.59 -10.01
C ARG A 265 9.79 15.65 -8.99
N LEU A 266 8.63 16.29 -9.17
CA LEU A 266 8.12 17.28 -8.24
C LEU A 266 7.85 16.66 -6.87
N VAL A 267 7.19 15.52 -6.81
CA VAL A 267 6.87 14.82 -5.56
C VAL A 267 8.16 14.46 -4.82
N VAL A 268 9.09 13.77 -5.47
CA VAL A 268 10.37 13.37 -4.85
C VAL A 268 11.17 14.59 -4.38
N LYS A 269 11.17 15.68 -5.16
CA LYS A 269 11.85 16.92 -4.78
C LYS A 269 11.23 17.58 -3.54
N THR A 270 9.90 17.49 -3.40
CA THR A 270 9.17 18.14 -2.31
C THR A 270 9.17 17.30 -1.04
N LYS A 271 8.94 16.00 -1.17
CA LYS A 271 8.78 15.06 -0.04
C LYS A 271 10.10 14.44 0.41
N GLY A 272 11.10 14.39 -0.46
CA GLY A 272 12.26 13.52 -0.25
C GLY A 272 11.91 12.04 -0.44
N VAL A 273 12.93 11.18 -0.48
CA VAL A 273 12.74 9.73 -0.65
C VAL A 273 12.10 9.07 0.59
N ASP A 274 12.30 9.65 1.76
CA ASP A 274 11.84 9.07 3.04
C ASP A 274 10.32 9.19 3.25
N ARG A 275 9.63 9.96 2.41
CA ARG A 275 8.17 10.18 2.48
C ARG A 275 7.44 9.73 1.22
N VAL A 276 8.11 8.96 0.36
CA VAL A 276 7.53 8.40 -0.86
C VAL A 276 7.45 6.89 -0.74
N ILE A 277 6.30 6.33 -1.06
CA ILE A 277 6.05 4.89 -1.11
C ILE A 277 5.81 4.51 -2.57
N LEU A 278 6.59 3.58 -3.10
CA LEU A 278 6.34 3.02 -4.42
C LEU A 278 5.31 1.90 -4.29
N ILE A 279 4.28 1.98 -5.11
CA ILE A 279 3.21 1.00 -5.19
C ILE A 279 3.06 0.52 -6.63
N THR A 280 2.46 -0.64 -6.80
CA THR A 280 2.13 -1.11 -8.15
C THR A 280 0.75 -0.66 -8.61
N ASP A 281 -0.20 -0.59 -7.71
CA ASP A 281 -1.63 -0.44 -8.02
C ASP A 281 -2.07 -1.41 -9.13
N SER A 282 -1.49 -2.63 -9.06
CA SER A 282 -1.70 -3.63 -10.08
C SER A 282 -3.11 -4.17 -10.02
N SER A 283 -3.72 -4.35 -11.19
CA SER A 283 -5.04 -4.94 -11.34
C SER A 283 -4.96 -6.43 -11.71
N GLY A 284 -6.08 -7.14 -11.65
CA GLY A 284 -6.18 -8.50 -12.15
C GLY A 284 -6.04 -8.64 -13.67
N SER A 285 -5.88 -7.54 -14.42
CA SER A 285 -5.71 -7.60 -15.86
C SER A 285 -4.37 -8.26 -16.22
N ARG A 286 -4.39 -9.13 -17.22
CA ARG A 286 -3.14 -9.61 -17.84
C ARG A 286 -2.54 -8.42 -18.57
N ALA A 287 -1.34 -8.02 -18.17
CA ALA A 287 -0.57 -7.11 -19.00
C ALA A 287 -0.38 -7.78 -20.37
N GLY A 288 -0.92 -7.17 -21.41
CA GLY A 288 -0.75 -7.61 -22.80
C GLY A 288 0.66 -7.31 -23.29
#